data_91d621c8d355b2dcab4dcb39be94ed80
#
_entry.id   91d621c8d355b2dcab4dcb39be94ed80
#
_cell.length_a   1.000
_cell.length_b   1.000
_cell.length_c   1.000
_cell.angle_alpha   90.00
_cell.angle_beta   90.00
_cell.angle_gamma   90.00
#
_symmetry.space_group_name_H-M   'P 1'
#
loop_
_entity.id
_entity.type
_entity.pdbx_description
1 polymer ?
#
loop_
_entity_poly.entity_id
_entity_poly.type
_entity_poly.pdbx_seq_one_letter_code
_entity_poly.pdbx_strand_id
1 'polypeptide(L)'
;MLVVVGGAFVAEVADGAGGGRGWKRGWFGEAVAKGAPEILARLGEAGPADGDLAFGLNTAFMGDGAVIEVAEGAAIERPIHMVWMHGGAPASASFSRSLVSVGAKASLTLIESFEGPDDLDYQVNTALDLS
;
A
#
# COMPACT_ATOMS: atom_id res chain seq x y z
N MET A 1 0.81 -10.45 7.92
CA MET A 1 -0.03 -9.25 8.07
C MET A 1 0.84 -8.02 7.91
N LEU A 2 0.37 -7.00 7.22
CA LEU A 2 1.01 -5.69 7.08
C LEU A 2 0.09 -4.66 7.72
N VAL A 3 0.61 -3.77 8.56
CA VAL A 3 -0.22 -2.80 9.29
C VAL A 3 0.24 -1.38 8.97
N VAL A 4 -0.70 -0.53 8.59
CA VAL A 4 -0.50 0.90 8.32
C VAL A 4 -1.40 1.69 9.28
N VAL A 5 -0.84 2.60 10.07
CA VAL A 5 -1.57 3.42 11.02
C VAL A 5 -1.47 4.89 10.65
N GLY A 6 -2.62 5.54 10.45
CA GLY A 6 -2.67 6.96 10.11
C GLY A 6 -1.89 7.35 8.86
N GLY A 7 -1.77 6.44 7.90
CA GLY A 7 -1.00 6.64 6.67
C GLY A 7 0.50 6.36 6.79
N ALA A 8 0.97 5.82 7.92
CA ALA A 8 2.36 5.41 8.13
C ALA A 8 2.44 3.92 8.48
N PHE A 9 3.45 3.25 7.94
CA PHE A 9 3.69 1.84 8.24
C PHE A 9 4.20 1.61 9.68
N VAL A 10 3.71 0.54 10.33
CA VAL A 10 4.13 0.15 11.66
C VAL A 10 4.82 -1.23 11.63
N ALA A 11 6.14 -1.21 11.63
CA ALA A 11 6.98 -2.41 11.55
C ALA A 11 6.78 -3.39 12.70
N GLU A 12 6.51 -2.88 13.89
CA GLU A 12 6.41 -3.65 15.12
C GLU A 12 5.18 -4.58 15.18
N VAL A 13 4.15 -4.26 14.40
CA VAL A 13 2.90 -5.02 14.34
C VAL A 13 2.85 -5.95 13.13
N ALA A 14 3.71 -5.75 12.15
CA ALA A 14 3.72 -6.54 10.92
C ALA A 14 4.50 -7.84 11.07
N ASP A 15 3.91 -8.95 10.63
CA ASP A 15 4.56 -10.26 10.62
C ASP A 15 5.70 -10.32 9.59
N GLY A 16 6.86 -10.76 10.03
CA GLY A 16 7.97 -11.15 9.17
C GLY A 16 8.75 -9.99 8.55
N ALA A 17 10.02 -10.19 8.34
CA ALA A 17 10.91 -9.23 7.69
C ALA A 17 10.95 -9.47 6.16
N GLY A 18 10.76 -8.41 5.37
CA GLY A 18 11.17 -8.33 3.98
C GLY A 18 10.48 -9.20 2.92
N GLY A 19 9.52 -10.06 3.26
CA GLY A 19 8.85 -10.94 2.29
C GLY A 19 9.04 -12.43 2.57
N GLY A 20 8.83 -13.28 1.57
CA GLY A 20 8.93 -14.73 1.63
C GLY A 20 9.51 -15.33 0.36
N ARG A 21 9.46 -16.67 0.23
CA ARG A 21 9.91 -17.33 -0.98
C ARG A 21 9.05 -16.87 -2.18
N GLY A 22 9.69 -16.26 -3.19
CA GLY A 22 9.02 -15.81 -4.42
C GLY A 22 8.35 -14.46 -4.35
N TRP A 23 8.45 -13.73 -3.24
CA TRP A 23 7.96 -12.36 -3.16
C TRP A 23 8.80 -11.49 -2.22
N LYS A 24 8.78 -10.19 -2.49
CA LYS A 24 9.43 -9.16 -1.68
C LYS A 24 8.42 -8.12 -1.27
N ARG A 25 8.68 -7.46 -0.16
CA ARG A 25 7.95 -6.26 0.25
C ARG A 25 8.89 -5.12 0.57
N GLY A 26 8.41 -3.94 0.35
CA GLY A 26 9.03 -2.68 0.73
C GLY A 26 7.97 -1.70 1.20
N TRP A 27 8.41 -0.50 1.49
CA TRP A 27 7.55 0.61 1.90
C TRP A 27 7.66 1.71 0.89
N PHE A 28 6.50 2.28 0.55
CA PHE A 28 6.41 3.28 -0.50
C PHE A 28 7.21 4.54 -0.13
N GLY A 29 7.02 5.07 1.09
CA GLY A 29 7.75 6.25 1.55
C GLY A 29 9.27 6.06 1.55
N GLU A 30 9.74 4.88 1.96
CA GLU A 30 11.17 4.54 1.92
C GLU A 30 11.70 4.46 0.48
N ALA A 31 10.95 3.84 -0.43
CA ALA A 31 11.33 3.71 -1.82
C ALA A 31 11.42 5.08 -2.52
N VAL A 32 10.45 5.96 -2.26
CA VAL A 32 10.46 7.34 -2.76
C VAL A 32 11.63 8.13 -2.18
N ALA A 33 11.88 8.03 -0.87
CA ALA A 33 13.00 8.72 -0.22
C ALA A 33 14.37 8.28 -0.76
N LYS A 34 14.50 7.02 -1.15
CA LYS A 34 15.70 6.48 -1.80
C LYS A 34 15.79 6.80 -3.29
N GLY A 35 14.76 7.40 -3.88
CA GLY A 35 14.71 7.72 -5.29
C GLY A 35 14.66 6.49 -6.20
N ALA A 36 14.00 5.39 -5.77
CA ALA A 36 13.87 4.17 -6.53
C ALA A 36 13.21 4.45 -7.90
N PRO A 37 13.97 4.40 -9.01
CA PRO A 37 13.49 4.91 -10.30
C PRO A 37 12.32 4.07 -10.84
N GLU A 38 12.31 2.77 -10.57
CA GLU A 38 11.24 1.86 -10.97
C GLU A 38 9.91 2.17 -10.26
N ILE A 39 9.97 2.64 -9.03
CA ILE A 39 8.80 3.05 -8.26
C ILE A 39 8.29 4.41 -8.75
N LEU A 40 9.19 5.37 -8.97
CA LEU A 40 8.84 6.69 -9.45
C LEU A 40 8.23 6.65 -10.86
N ALA A 41 8.73 5.78 -11.75
CA ALA A 41 8.18 5.61 -13.10
C ALA A 41 6.72 5.11 -13.06
N ARG A 42 6.39 4.20 -12.14
CA ARG A 42 5.05 3.62 -12.02
C ARG A 42 4.00 4.59 -11.45
N LEU A 43 4.43 5.60 -10.71
CA LEU A 43 3.51 6.56 -10.08
C LEU A 43 2.65 7.36 -11.07
N GLY A 44 3.05 7.45 -12.32
CA GLY A 44 2.32 8.16 -13.35
C GLY A 44 1.60 7.28 -14.38
N GLU A 45 1.89 5.97 -14.38
CA GLU A 45 1.42 5.07 -15.44
C GLU A 45 0.07 4.39 -15.13
N ALA A 46 -0.23 4.17 -13.86
CA ALA A 46 -1.41 3.41 -13.39
C ALA A 46 -2.46 4.32 -12.75
N GLY A 47 -2.72 5.47 -13.33
CA GLY A 47 -3.77 6.36 -12.84
C GLY A 47 -5.09 6.20 -13.60
N PRO A 48 -6.24 6.42 -12.96
CA PRO A 48 -7.49 6.59 -13.68
C PRO A 48 -7.40 7.78 -14.64
N ALA A 49 -8.24 7.77 -15.67
CA ALA A 49 -8.33 8.86 -16.63
C ALA A 49 -8.48 10.23 -15.96
N ASP A 50 -8.01 11.26 -16.64
CA ASP A 50 -8.09 12.66 -16.19
C ASP A 50 -9.46 13.01 -15.61
N GLY A 51 -9.48 13.54 -14.38
CA GLY A 51 -10.69 14.03 -13.71
C GLY A 51 -11.12 13.28 -12.44
N ASP A 52 -10.45 12.20 -12.05
CA ASP A 52 -10.70 11.57 -10.75
C ASP A 52 -10.09 12.39 -9.60
N LEU A 53 -10.94 13.18 -8.94
CA LEU A 53 -10.53 14.04 -7.83
C LEU A 53 -10.00 13.24 -6.63
N ALA A 54 -10.58 12.06 -6.33
CA ALA A 54 -10.16 11.25 -5.19
C ALA A 54 -8.74 10.70 -5.41
N PHE A 55 -8.45 10.25 -6.64
CA PHE A 55 -7.12 9.80 -7.02
C PHE A 55 -6.12 10.97 -7.09
N GLY A 56 -6.54 12.13 -7.59
CA GLY A 56 -5.73 13.35 -7.58
C GLY A 56 -5.33 13.77 -6.17
N LEU A 57 -6.27 13.73 -5.23
CA LEU A 57 -5.99 13.99 -3.81
C LEU A 57 -5.03 12.94 -3.22
N ASN A 58 -5.22 11.65 -3.56
CA ASN A 58 -4.28 10.60 -3.15
C ASN A 58 -2.86 10.93 -3.62
N THR A 59 -2.71 11.24 -4.90
CA THR A 59 -1.39 11.56 -5.48
C THR A 59 -0.75 12.79 -4.83
N ALA A 60 -1.54 13.81 -4.47
CA ALA A 60 -1.03 15.05 -3.88
C ALA A 60 -0.60 14.89 -2.41
N PHE A 61 -1.27 14.02 -1.66
CA PHE A 61 -1.11 13.90 -0.21
C PHE A 61 -0.63 12.52 0.26
N MET A 62 -0.35 11.60 -0.64
CA MET A 62 0.10 10.24 -0.29
C MET A 62 1.33 10.29 0.62
N GLY A 63 1.24 9.59 1.75
CA GLY A 63 2.33 9.40 2.68
C GLY A 63 3.06 8.09 2.41
N ASP A 64 2.62 7.02 2.99
CA ASP A 64 3.25 5.71 2.90
C ASP A 64 2.27 4.65 2.34
N GLY A 65 2.76 3.45 2.16
CA GLY A 65 2.01 2.30 1.68
C GLY A 65 2.94 1.12 1.44
N ALA A 66 2.38 0.03 0.96
CA ALA A 66 3.15 -1.17 0.67
C ALA A 66 3.67 -1.19 -0.78
N VAL A 67 4.89 -1.68 -0.95
CA VAL A 67 5.41 -2.13 -2.24
C VAL A 67 5.56 -3.64 -2.18
N ILE A 68 4.83 -4.36 -3.03
CA ILE A 68 4.83 -5.82 -3.08
C ILE A 68 5.24 -6.26 -4.48
N GLU A 69 6.24 -7.12 -4.55
CA GLU A 69 6.72 -7.70 -5.80
C GLU A 69 6.66 -9.22 -5.72
N VAL A 70 5.91 -9.83 -6.61
CA VAL A 70 5.79 -11.29 -6.75
C VAL A 70 6.55 -11.73 -7.99
N ALA A 71 7.51 -12.62 -7.81
CA ALA A 71 8.36 -13.13 -8.89
C ALA A 71 7.55 -13.94 -9.91
N GLU A 72 8.02 -13.97 -11.16
CA GLU A 72 7.44 -14.81 -12.21
C GLU A 72 7.31 -16.27 -11.76
N GLY A 73 6.15 -16.86 -12.03
CA GLY A 73 5.83 -18.25 -11.71
C GLY A 73 5.63 -18.56 -10.21
N ALA A 74 5.74 -17.56 -9.34
CA ALA A 74 5.55 -17.78 -7.91
C ALA A 74 4.06 -17.89 -7.56
N ALA A 75 3.70 -18.92 -6.78
CA ALA A 75 2.37 -19.05 -6.19
C ALA A 75 2.46 -18.72 -4.69
N ILE A 76 1.84 -17.63 -4.28
CA ILE A 76 1.81 -17.22 -2.89
C ILE A 76 0.56 -17.81 -2.24
N GLU A 77 0.73 -18.96 -1.58
CA GLU A 77 -0.37 -19.74 -1.02
C GLU A 77 -1.08 -19.04 0.15
N ARG A 78 -0.31 -18.32 0.98
CA ARG A 78 -0.88 -17.58 2.11
C ARG A 78 -1.28 -16.18 1.67
N PRO A 79 -2.54 -15.77 1.88
CA PRO A 79 -2.96 -14.40 1.60
C PRO A 79 -2.09 -13.37 2.32
N ILE A 80 -1.78 -12.28 1.64
CA ILE A 80 -1.19 -11.09 2.26
C ILE A 80 -2.34 -10.22 2.74
N HIS A 81 -2.38 -9.93 4.03
CA HIS A 81 -3.40 -9.08 4.63
C HIS A 81 -2.79 -7.72 4.98
N MET A 82 -3.30 -6.67 4.35
CA MET A 82 -3.02 -5.27 4.67
C MET A 82 -4.13 -4.74 5.58
N VAL A 83 -3.75 -4.23 6.73
CA VAL A 83 -4.66 -3.63 7.70
C VAL A 83 -4.38 -2.12 7.76
N TRP A 84 -5.38 -1.34 7.42
CA TRP A 84 -5.36 0.11 7.46
C TRP A 84 -6.03 0.57 8.75
N MET A 85 -5.25 1.06 9.70
CA MET A 85 -5.75 1.47 11.01
C MET A 85 -5.75 2.99 11.13
N HIS A 86 -6.85 3.55 11.61
CA HIS A 86 -6.90 4.95 12.01
C HIS A 86 -6.52 5.07 13.49
N GLY A 87 -5.52 5.90 13.79
CA GLY A 87 -4.88 5.94 15.12
C GLY A 87 -5.58 6.80 16.18
N GLY A 88 -6.86 7.15 16.02
CA GLY A 88 -7.62 7.87 17.06
C GLY A 88 -7.23 9.34 17.26
N ALA A 89 -6.50 9.94 16.32
CA ALA A 89 -6.27 11.39 16.33
C ALA A 89 -7.58 12.15 16.04
N PRO A 90 -7.74 13.38 16.56
CA PRO A 90 -8.91 14.20 16.23
C PRO A 90 -8.99 14.40 14.72
N ALA A 91 -10.21 14.64 14.22
CA ALA A 91 -10.60 14.77 12.82
C ALA A 91 -9.43 14.86 11.84
N SER A 92 -9.12 13.78 11.13
CA SER A 92 -7.95 13.68 10.29
C SER A 92 -8.22 12.94 8.98
N ALA A 93 -7.38 13.17 7.98
CA ALA A 93 -7.39 12.45 6.73
C ALA A 93 -6.05 11.72 6.54
N SER A 94 -6.10 10.46 6.11
CA SER A 94 -4.93 9.68 5.73
C SER A 94 -4.98 9.34 4.24
N PHE A 95 -3.84 9.46 3.58
CA PHE A 95 -3.68 9.17 2.16
C PHE A 95 -2.55 8.18 2.00
N SER A 96 -2.82 7.05 1.36
CA SER A 96 -1.83 5.97 1.20
C SER A 96 -1.80 5.47 -0.23
N ARG A 97 -0.61 5.10 -0.70
CA ARG A 97 -0.41 4.54 -2.03
C ARG A 97 0.35 3.22 -1.94
N SER A 98 -0.21 2.15 -2.47
CA SER A 98 0.45 0.85 -2.54
C SER A 98 0.67 0.42 -3.99
N LEU A 99 1.80 -0.24 -4.22
CA LEU A 99 2.19 -0.77 -5.51
C LEU A 99 2.33 -2.29 -5.40
N VAL A 100 1.64 -3.03 -6.25
CA VAL A 100 1.72 -4.49 -6.29
C VAL A 100 2.06 -4.92 -7.72
N SER A 101 3.20 -5.57 -7.86
CA SER A 101 3.62 -6.19 -9.12
C SER A 101 3.52 -7.69 -9.03
N VAL A 102 2.82 -8.30 -9.98
CA VAL A 102 2.67 -9.76 -10.05
C VAL A 102 3.29 -10.26 -11.36
N GLY A 103 4.40 -10.97 -11.24
CA GLY A 103 5.11 -11.52 -12.39
C GLY A 103 4.26 -12.49 -13.22
N ALA A 104 4.65 -12.71 -14.47
CA ALA A 104 3.95 -13.60 -15.37
C ALA A 104 3.74 -14.99 -14.75
N LYS A 105 2.54 -15.56 -14.89
CA LYS A 105 2.16 -16.87 -14.30
C LYS A 105 2.27 -16.94 -12.77
N ALA A 106 2.41 -15.81 -12.08
CA ALA A 106 2.38 -15.76 -10.63
C ALA A 106 0.96 -15.57 -10.10
N SER A 107 0.74 -15.89 -8.84
CA SER A 107 -0.54 -15.70 -8.17
C SER A 107 -0.36 -15.20 -6.74
N LEU A 108 -1.27 -14.31 -6.34
CA LEU A 108 -1.32 -13.70 -5.02
C LEU A 108 -2.78 -13.48 -4.63
N THR A 109 -3.10 -13.69 -3.37
CA THR A 109 -4.34 -13.20 -2.75
C THR A 109 -4.00 -12.06 -1.81
N LEU A 110 -4.56 -10.89 -2.08
CA LEU A 110 -4.44 -9.70 -1.24
C LEU A 110 -5.78 -9.45 -0.54
N ILE A 111 -5.73 -9.20 0.76
CA ILE A 111 -6.87 -8.83 1.58
C ILE A 111 -6.59 -7.46 2.17
N GLU A 112 -7.55 -6.55 2.06
CA GLU A 112 -7.49 -5.26 2.72
C GLU A 112 -8.60 -5.15 3.76
N SER A 113 -8.28 -4.64 4.94
CA SER A 113 -9.24 -4.27 5.96
C SER A 113 -8.96 -2.88 6.49
N PHE A 114 -10.03 -2.19 6.86
CA PHE A 114 -9.99 -0.83 7.37
C PHE A 114 -10.56 -0.84 8.77
N GLU A 115 -9.77 -0.37 9.72
CA GLU A 115 -10.12 -0.35 11.13
C GLU A 115 -9.92 1.05 11.70
N GLY A 116 -10.87 1.49 12.49
CA GLY A 116 -10.81 2.79 13.15
C GLY A 116 -11.76 2.85 14.33
N PRO A 117 -11.61 3.85 15.20
CA PRO A 117 -12.50 4.04 16.32
C PRO A 117 -13.89 4.50 15.86
N ASP A 118 -14.89 4.07 16.59
CA ASP A 118 -16.23 4.65 16.47
C ASP A 118 -16.25 6.09 17.02
N ASP A 119 -17.23 6.87 16.61
CA ASP A 119 -17.47 8.25 17.09
C ASP A 119 -16.36 9.28 16.80
N LEU A 120 -15.50 9.03 15.81
CA LEU A 120 -14.53 10.01 15.32
C LEU A 120 -14.72 10.29 13.83
N ASP A 121 -14.62 11.56 13.46
CA ASP A 121 -14.63 11.98 12.07
C ASP A 121 -13.24 11.78 11.47
N TYR A 122 -13.10 10.82 10.54
CA TYR A 122 -11.87 10.62 9.80
C TYR A 122 -12.15 10.23 8.35
N GLN A 123 -11.17 10.49 7.50
CA GLN A 123 -11.18 10.10 6.10
C GLN A 123 -9.98 9.19 5.80
N VAL A 124 -10.22 8.10 5.09
CA VAL A 124 -9.17 7.24 4.55
C VAL A 124 -9.28 7.24 3.03
N ASN A 125 -8.19 7.59 2.37
CA ASN A 125 -8.07 7.54 0.92
C ASN A 125 -6.88 6.65 0.58
N THR A 126 -7.14 5.45 0.12
CA THR A 126 -6.11 4.50 -0.30
C THR A 126 -6.18 4.28 -1.81
N ALA A 127 -5.03 4.20 -2.45
CA ALA A 127 -4.93 3.79 -3.84
C ALA A 127 -3.99 2.60 -3.97
N LEU A 128 -4.38 1.63 -4.79
CA LEU A 128 -3.64 0.42 -5.09
C LEU A 128 -3.37 0.33 -6.58
N ASP A 129 -2.10 0.38 -6.96
CA ASP A 129 -1.64 0.16 -8.33
C ASP A 129 -1.24 -1.30 -8.50
N LEU A 130 -1.91 -1.98 -9.44
CA LEU A 130 -1.65 -3.37 -9.81
C LEU A 130 -1.02 -3.46 -11.20
N SER A 131 0.03 -4.28 -11.35
CA SER A 131 0.67 -4.55 -12.63
C SER A 131 1.13 -6.01 -12.77
#